data_ab705d1f141fb7d791128f7f9839637d
#
_entry.id   ab705d1f141fb7d791128f7f9839637d
#
_cell.length_a   1.000
_cell.length_b   1.000
_cell.length_c   1.000
_cell.angle_alpha   90.00
_cell.angle_beta   90.00
_cell.angle_gamma   90.00
#
_symmetry.space_group_name_H-M   'P 1'
#
loop_
_entity.id
_entity.type
_entity.pdbx_description
1 polymer ?
#
loop_
_entity_poly.entity_id
_entity_poly.type
_entity_poly.pdbx_seq_one_letter_code
_entity_poly.pdbx_strand_id
1 'polypeptide(L)'
;MTTDNPYEPPHADDLRPSRGWRWLGWLAVAAVAGLVMVALGLPMMRPGAQEAARRTVCRMNLRAIAQAMLFYEQEHGTLPPACTRDADGRPLHSWRTLLLPYLEERELYDSIDLTKPWNDPANAAARERMPHVYRCPSGKAPDGHTTYMVVVSPDGCFRVDGSVSVAEVRQPSKTLLLAEFPSRWAVPWMAPEDADEEMFLVIGPDALTDHRGGVANLAMTDSWIITLFPTDAMQCDRECRLSLIRIDDRKIDPVE
;
A
#
# COMPACT_ATOMS: atom_id res chain seq x y z
N MET A 1 9.90 6.29 -94.89
CA MET A 1 8.87 7.14 -94.26
C MET A 1 8.48 6.41 -92.97
N THR A 2 9.08 6.74 -91.85
CA THR A 2 8.71 6.25 -90.52
C THR A 2 7.68 7.21 -89.96
N THR A 3 6.49 6.75 -89.80
CA THR A 3 5.38 7.52 -89.16
C THR A 3 5.61 7.50 -87.65
N ASP A 4 6.22 8.62 -87.14
CA ASP A 4 6.20 8.87 -85.70
C ASP A 4 4.75 8.99 -85.22
N ASN A 5 4.35 8.07 -84.35
CA ASN A 5 3.06 8.15 -83.68
C ASN A 5 3.17 9.08 -82.48
N PRO A 6 2.50 10.26 -82.47
CA PRO A 6 2.66 11.22 -81.39
C PRO A 6 1.85 10.84 -80.15
N TYR A 7 1.26 9.64 -80.10
CA TYR A 7 0.45 9.15 -78.99
C TYR A 7 0.98 7.81 -78.43
N GLU A 8 2.21 7.81 -78.01
CA GLU A 8 2.72 6.67 -77.25
C GLU A 8 2.39 6.92 -75.74
N PRO A 9 1.57 6.08 -75.12
CA PRO A 9 1.27 6.28 -73.70
C PRO A 9 2.56 6.05 -72.86
N PRO A 10 2.75 6.81 -71.77
CA PRO A 10 3.93 6.66 -70.96
C PRO A 10 4.07 5.21 -70.48
N HIS A 11 5.28 4.67 -70.60
CA HIS A 11 5.56 3.30 -70.17
C HIS A 11 5.25 3.15 -68.67
N ALA A 12 4.64 2.01 -68.31
CA ALA A 12 4.28 1.73 -66.92
C ALA A 12 5.44 1.80 -65.89
N ASP A 13 6.68 1.80 -66.38
CA ASP A 13 7.87 1.94 -65.56
C ASP A 13 8.15 3.40 -65.12
N ASP A 14 7.59 4.40 -65.84
CA ASP A 14 7.72 5.82 -65.49
C ASP A 14 6.87 6.22 -64.28
N LEU A 15 5.92 5.36 -63.86
CA LEU A 15 5.03 5.60 -62.72
C LEU A 15 5.57 4.97 -61.42
N ARG A 16 6.70 4.31 -61.44
CA ARG A 16 7.29 3.77 -60.22
C ARG A 16 7.91 4.89 -59.39
N PRO A 17 7.40 5.11 -58.14
CA PRO A 17 8.00 6.11 -57.27
C PRO A 17 9.48 5.79 -57.07
N SER A 18 10.33 6.78 -57.31
CA SER A 18 11.78 6.65 -57.23
C SER A 18 12.16 6.06 -55.85
N ARG A 19 13.20 5.20 -55.87
CA ARG A 19 13.70 4.50 -54.68
C ARG A 19 13.98 5.46 -53.49
N GLY A 20 14.20 6.73 -53.80
CA GLY A 20 14.41 7.82 -52.86
C GLY A 20 13.16 8.20 -52.03
N TRP A 21 11.94 7.98 -52.52
CA TRP A 21 10.73 8.36 -51.75
C TRP A 21 10.32 7.32 -50.71
N ARG A 22 10.74 6.09 -50.86
CA ARG A 22 10.41 5.01 -49.92
C ARG A 22 11.11 5.18 -48.57
N TRP A 23 12.35 5.63 -48.57
CA TRP A 23 13.09 5.88 -47.31
C TRP A 23 12.60 7.13 -46.60
N LEU A 24 12.10 8.17 -47.32
CA LEU A 24 11.43 9.33 -46.73
C LEU A 24 10.13 8.89 -45.99
N GLY A 25 9.39 7.94 -46.54
CA GLY A 25 8.23 7.33 -45.87
C GLY A 25 8.61 6.64 -44.54
N TRP A 26 9.69 5.86 -44.53
CA TRP A 26 10.19 5.21 -43.32
C TRP A 26 10.70 6.20 -42.27
N LEU A 27 11.36 7.32 -42.72
CA LEU A 27 11.76 8.39 -41.80
C LEU A 27 10.56 9.10 -41.18
N ALA A 28 9.52 9.34 -41.95
CA ALA A 28 8.27 9.93 -41.42
C ALA A 28 7.58 9.00 -40.39
N VAL A 29 7.51 7.70 -40.66
CA VAL A 29 6.99 6.71 -39.73
C VAL A 29 7.84 6.64 -38.45
N ALA A 30 9.17 6.62 -38.59
CA ALA A 30 10.08 6.62 -37.44
C ALA A 30 9.96 7.91 -36.59
N ALA A 31 9.80 9.07 -37.23
CA ALA A 31 9.59 10.33 -36.54
C ALA A 31 8.26 10.36 -35.79
N VAL A 32 7.16 9.89 -36.40
CA VAL A 32 5.86 9.77 -35.75
C VAL A 32 5.92 8.79 -34.58
N ALA A 33 6.54 7.61 -34.77
CA ALA A 33 6.72 6.62 -33.70
C ALA A 33 7.55 7.20 -32.55
N GLY A 34 8.64 7.94 -32.85
CA GLY A 34 9.44 8.66 -31.86
C GLY A 34 8.63 9.70 -31.08
N LEU A 35 7.82 10.52 -31.78
CA LEU A 35 6.93 11.49 -31.14
C LEU A 35 5.87 10.82 -30.24
N VAL A 36 5.29 9.71 -30.68
CA VAL A 36 4.33 8.95 -29.88
C VAL A 36 5.01 8.37 -28.64
N MET A 37 6.21 7.79 -28.77
CA MET A 37 6.98 7.28 -27.61
C MET A 37 7.33 8.39 -26.62
N VAL A 38 7.74 9.57 -27.10
CA VAL A 38 7.99 10.74 -26.26
C VAL A 38 6.70 11.22 -25.59
N ALA A 39 5.61 11.34 -26.34
CA ALA A 39 4.32 11.77 -25.81
C ALA A 39 3.73 10.82 -24.78
N LEU A 40 3.95 9.51 -24.92
CA LEU A 40 3.53 8.49 -23.94
C LEU A 40 4.51 8.40 -22.74
N GLY A 41 5.79 8.68 -22.93
CA GLY A 41 6.82 8.63 -21.89
C GLY A 41 6.89 9.87 -21.00
N LEU A 42 6.63 11.06 -21.56
CA LEU A 42 6.69 12.32 -20.82
C LEU A 42 5.75 12.41 -19.60
N PRO A 43 4.48 11.90 -19.62
CA PRO A 43 3.62 11.90 -18.44
C PRO A 43 4.15 11.05 -17.29
N MET A 44 4.83 9.93 -17.60
CA MET A 44 5.42 9.05 -16.58
C MET A 44 6.65 9.66 -15.89
N MET A 45 7.31 10.62 -16.52
CA MET A 45 8.47 11.32 -15.95
C MET A 45 8.10 12.50 -15.03
N ARG A 46 6.82 12.85 -14.91
CA ARG A 46 6.40 13.93 -14.02
C ARG A 46 6.47 13.47 -12.56
N PRO A 47 7.21 14.17 -11.68
CA PRO A 47 7.36 13.79 -10.27
C PRO A 47 6.01 13.60 -9.55
N GLY A 48 4.97 14.35 -9.95
CA GLY A 48 3.62 14.22 -9.41
C GLY A 48 2.92 12.91 -9.82
N ALA A 49 3.11 12.43 -11.05
CA ALA A 49 2.52 11.17 -11.51
C ALA A 49 3.16 9.96 -10.82
N GLN A 50 4.47 9.99 -10.59
CA GLN A 50 5.17 8.92 -9.86
C GLN A 50 4.69 8.84 -8.40
N GLU A 51 4.52 9.98 -7.74
CA GLU A 51 4.02 10.01 -6.37
C GLU A 51 2.56 9.55 -6.28
N ALA A 52 1.71 9.94 -7.24
CA ALA A 52 0.34 9.43 -7.32
C ALA A 52 0.31 7.91 -7.49
N ALA A 53 1.20 7.34 -8.31
CA ALA A 53 1.34 5.89 -8.47
C ALA A 53 1.79 5.22 -7.15
N ARG A 54 2.77 5.79 -6.43
CA ARG A 54 3.23 5.26 -5.13
C ARG A 54 2.09 5.27 -4.10
N ARG A 55 1.31 6.35 -4.01
CA ARG A 55 0.12 6.42 -3.13
C ARG A 55 -0.90 5.34 -3.48
N THR A 56 -1.12 5.09 -4.77
CA THR A 56 -2.02 4.02 -5.22
C THR A 56 -1.52 2.66 -4.75
N VAL A 57 -0.23 2.36 -4.90
CA VAL A 57 0.37 1.12 -4.39
C VAL A 57 0.23 1.02 -2.87
N CYS A 58 0.48 2.10 -2.12
CA CYS A 58 0.32 2.14 -0.66
C CYS A 58 -1.11 1.78 -0.23
N ARG A 59 -2.12 2.38 -0.90
CA ARG A 59 -3.54 2.07 -0.66
C ARG A 59 -3.88 0.61 -1.00
N MET A 60 -3.31 0.08 -2.08
CA MET A 60 -3.49 -1.34 -2.45
C MET A 60 -2.88 -2.27 -1.41
N ASN A 61 -1.68 -1.96 -0.92
CA ASN A 61 -1.02 -2.71 0.16
C ASN A 61 -1.89 -2.74 1.42
N LEU A 62 -2.33 -1.57 1.90
CA LEU A 62 -3.20 -1.48 3.07
C LEU A 62 -4.49 -2.27 2.89
N ARG A 63 -5.09 -2.21 1.69
CA ARG A 63 -6.30 -2.98 1.38
C ARG A 63 -6.03 -4.49 1.41
N ALA A 64 -4.93 -4.94 0.82
CA ALA A 64 -4.54 -6.35 0.83
C ALA A 64 -4.32 -6.87 2.26
N ILE A 65 -3.63 -6.07 3.11
CA ILE A 65 -3.42 -6.40 4.52
C ILE A 65 -4.76 -6.46 5.27
N ALA A 66 -5.63 -5.46 5.09
CA ALA A 66 -6.95 -5.44 5.72
C ALA A 66 -7.79 -6.66 5.32
N GLN A 67 -7.80 -7.02 4.04
CA GLN A 67 -8.49 -8.21 3.57
C GLN A 67 -7.90 -9.50 4.17
N ALA A 68 -6.57 -9.60 4.27
CA ALA A 68 -5.92 -10.74 4.93
C ALA A 68 -6.31 -10.84 6.40
N MET A 69 -6.45 -9.71 7.12
CA MET A 69 -6.97 -9.69 8.51
C MET A 69 -8.41 -10.22 8.59
N LEU A 70 -9.27 -9.87 7.64
CA LEU A 70 -10.64 -10.36 7.59
C LEU A 70 -10.71 -11.85 7.23
N PHE A 71 -9.85 -12.36 6.37
CA PHE A 71 -9.74 -13.80 6.10
C PHE A 71 -9.25 -14.57 7.33
N TYR A 72 -8.27 -14.02 8.04
CA TYR A 72 -7.83 -14.59 9.32
C TYR A 72 -9.00 -14.65 10.31
N GLU A 73 -9.78 -13.56 10.44
CA GLU A 73 -10.94 -13.49 11.33
C GLU A 73 -12.01 -14.52 10.97
N GLN A 74 -12.31 -14.72 9.69
CA GLN A 74 -13.26 -15.74 9.24
C GLN A 74 -12.84 -17.16 9.64
N GLU A 75 -11.54 -17.45 9.68
CA GLU A 75 -11.03 -18.76 10.05
C GLU A 75 -10.90 -18.94 11.57
N HIS A 76 -10.53 -17.88 12.30
CA HIS A 76 -10.19 -17.96 13.72
C HIS A 76 -11.25 -17.36 14.66
N GLY A 77 -12.27 -16.68 14.11
CA GLY A 77 -13.36 -16.06 14.86
C GLY A 77 -13.04 -14.68 15.43
N THR A 78 -11.79 -14.24 15.41
CA THR A 78 -11.33 -12.91 15.82
C THR A 78 -10.26 -12.38 14.87
N LEU A 79 -10.05 -11.07 14.85
CA LEU A 79 -8.88 -10.47 14.21
C LEU A 79 -7.59 -11.07 14.78
N PRO A 80 -6.47 -11.05 14.03
CA PRO A 80 -5.20 -11.55 14.57
C PRO A 80 -4.80 -10.73 15.81
N PRO A 81 -4.24 -11.37 16.87
CA PRO A 81 -3.71 -10.63 18.00
C PRO A 81 -2.55 -9.73 17.56
N ALA A 82 -2.40 -8.54 18.15
CA ALA A 82 -1.29 -7.63 17.84
C ALA A 82 0.07 -8.34 17.95
N CYS A 83 0.21 -9.23 18.95
CA CYS A 83 1.35 -10.12 19.08
C CYS A 83 0.94 -11.49 19.65
N THR A 84 1.65 -12.54 19.24
CA THR A 84 1.60 -13.85 19.91
C THR A 84 2.51 -13.82 21.14
N ARG A 85 2.20 -14.66 22.15
CA ARG A 85 2.95 -14.73 23.40
C ARG A 85 3.27 -16.19 23.74
N ASP A 86 4.38 -16.40 24.46
CA ASP A 86 4.69 -17.69 25.06
C ASP A 86 3.89 -17.93 26.36
N ALA A 87 4.11 -19.07 27.00
CA ALA A 87 3.46 -19.43 28.27
C ALA A 87 3.78 -18.47 29.44
N ASP A 88 4.92 -17.77 29.35
CA ASP A 88 5.35 -16.78 30.33
C ASP A 88 4.84 -15.36 30.01
N GLY A 89 4.05 -15.21 28.93
CA GLY A 89 3.50 -13.92 28.47
C GLY A 89 4.48 -13.08 27.65
N ARG A 90 5.67 -13.60 27.31
CA ARG A 90 6.65 -12.86 26.51
C ARG A 90 6.22 -12.80 25.04
N PRO A 91 6.35 -11.64 24.37
CA PRO A 91 5.94 -11.48 22.97
C PRO A 91 6.84 -12.30 22.04
N LEU A 92 6.23 -13.03 21.09
CA LEU A 92 6.91 -13.87 20.10
C LEU A 92 6.89 -13.24 18.70
N HIS A 93 5.70 -13.09 18.10
CA HIS A 93 5.54 -12.65 16.72
C HIS A 93 4.43 -11.61 16.58
N SER A 94 4.59 -10.73 15.60
CA SER A 94 3.58 -9.76 15.18
C SER A 94 2.42 -10.41 14.43
N TRP A 95 1.25 -9.77 14.42
CA TRP A 95 0.14 -10.05 13.52
C TRP A 95 0.57 -10.17 12.04
N ARG A 96 1.61 -9.44 11.64
CA ARG A 96 2.14 -9.47 10.26
C ARG A 96 2.65 -10.87 9.89
N THR A 97 3.24 -11.58 10.82
CA THR A 97 3.67 -12.98 10.63
C THR A 97 2.47 -13.90 10.46
N LEU A 98 1.40 -13.71 11.24
CA LEU A 98 0.20 -14.55 11.19
C LEU A 98 -0.58 -14.38 9.87
N LEU A 99 -0.43 -13.25 9.19
CA LEU A 99 -1.12 -12.97 7.93
C LEU A 99 -0.42 -13.54 6.68
N LEU A 100 0.80 -14.02 6.80
CA LEU A 100 1.56 -14.52 5.63
C LEU A 100 0.79 -15.58 4.80
N PRO A 101 0.07 -16.55 5.40
CA PRO A 101 -0.72 -17.51 4.62
C PRO A 101 -1.83 -16.87 3.77
N TYR A 102 -2.38 -15.71 4.20
CA TYR A 102 -3.45 -14.98 3.53
C TYR A 102 -2.93 -13.92 2.53
N LEU A 103 -1.60 -13.77 2.44
CA LEU A 103 -0.90 -12.83 1.57
C LEU A 103 -0.07 -13.55 0.49
N GLU A 104 -0.39 -14.81 0.20
CA GLU A 104 0.33 -15.67 -0.74
C GLU A 104 1.81 -15.94 -0.35
N GLU A 105 2.15 -15.75 0.93
CA GLU A 105 3.50 -15.93 1.50
C GLU A 105 3.60 -17.19 2.38
N ARG A 106 2.90 -18.27 1.97
CA ARG A 106 2.84 -19.52 2.75
C ARG A 106 4.21 -20.16 2.95
N GLU A 107 5.05 -20.15 1.93
CA GLU A 107 6.41 -20.71 2.04
C GLU A 107 7.26 -19.95 3.07
N LEU A 108 7.12 -18.61 3.12
CA LEU A 108 7.79 -17.80 4.14
C LEU A 108 7.26 -18.12 5.53
N TYR A 109 5.94 -18.25 5.69
CA TYR A 109 5.32 -18.64 6.96
C TYR A 109 5.85 -19.98 7.48
N ASP A 110 5.87 -20.99 6.62
CA ASP A 110 6.32 -22.35 6.97
C ASP A 110 7.82 -22.40 7.31
N SER A 111 8.62 -21.40 6.93
CA SER A 111 10.04 -21.26 7.27
C SER A 111 10.28 -20.63 8.65
N ILE A 112 9.25 -20.10 9.31
CA ILE A 112 9.34 -19.42 10.60
C ILE A 112 9.10 -20.41 11.75
N ASP A 113 10.02 -20.44 12.70
CA ASP A 113 9.81 -21.15 13.97
C ASP A 113 8.97 -20.28 14.91
N LEU A 114 7.65 -20.52 14.90
CA LEU A 114 6.70 -19.76 15.71
C LEU A 114 6.83 -20.01 17.23
N THR A 115 7.58 -21.02 17.65
CA THR A 115 7.83 -21.30 19.07
C THR A 115 8.96 -20.45 19.65
N LYS A 116 9.72 -19.77 18.78
CA LYS A 116 10.83 -18.88 19.12
C LYS A 116 10.45 -17.42 18.89
N PRO A 117 11.05 -16.46 19.61
CA PRO A 117 10.84 -15.05 19.35
C PRO A 117 11.23 -14.68 17.90
N TRP A 118 10.58 -13.66 17.36
CA TRP A 118 10.86 -13.15 16.02
C TRP A 118 12.34 -12.86 15.76
N ASN A 119 13.08 -12.42 16.80
CA ASN A 119 14.51 -12.05 16.73
C ASN A 119 15.46 -13.21 17.06
N ASP A 120 14.96 -14.42 17.31
CA ASP A 120 15.80 -15.60 17.49
C ASP A 120 16.63 -15.88 16.23
N PRO A 121 17.87 -16.40 16.36
CA PRO A 121 18.68 -16.84 15.21
C PRO A 121 17.98 -17.81 14.26
N ALA A 122 17.08 -18.66 14.75
CA ALA A 122 16.29 -19.58 13.93
C ALA A 122 15.43 -18.85 12.89
N ASN A 123 14.97 -17.63 13.21
CA ASN A 123 14.13 -16.81 12.35
C ASN A 123 14.93 -15.76 11.52
N ALA A 124 16.28 -15.80 11.57
CA ALA A 124 17.11 -14.78 10.91
C ALA A 124 16.86 -14.69 9.41
N ALA A 125 16.81 -15.82 8.70
CA ALA A 125 16.57 -15.84 7.26
C ALA A 125 15.17 -15.32 6.87
N ALA A 126 14.16 -15.58 7.69
CA ALA A 126 12.81 -15.06 7.47
C ALA A 126 12.74 -13.54 7.65
N ARG A 127 13.43 -12.98 8.66
CA ARG A 127 13.48 -11.52 8.89
C ARG A 127 13.99 -10.72 7.69
N GLU A 128 14.91 -11.28 6.91
CA GLU A 128 15.48 -10.65 5.72
C GLU A 128 14.51 -10.67 4.52
N ARG A 129 13.44 -11.48 4.58
CA ARG A 129 12.49 -11.70 3.50
C ARG A 129 11.17 -10.95 3.74
N MET A 130 11.22 -9.65 4.02
CA MET A 130 10.00 -8.84 4.20
C MET A 130 9.12 -8.87 2.95
N PRO A 131 7.85 -9.27 3.03
CA PRO A 131 6.90 -9.18 1.91
C PRO A 131 6.73 -7.75 1.40
N HIS A 132 6.65 -7.59 0.09
CA HIS A 132 6.49 -6.27 -0.55
C HIS A 132 5.25 -5.51 -0.08
N VAL A 133 4.19 -6.23 0.29
CA VAL A 133 2.93 -5.66 0.78
C VAL A 133 3.11 -4.85 2.06
N TYR A 134 4.15 -5.13 2.86
CA TYR A 134 4.46 -4.39 4.09
C TYR A 134 5.34 -3.15 3.87
N ARG A 135 5.72 -2.86 2.62
CA ARG A 135 6.58 -1.72 2.29
C ARG A 135 5.78 -0.58 1.66
N CYS A 136 5.85 0.60 2.27
CA CYS A 136 5.38 1.83 1.62
C CYS A 136 6.40 2.26 0.55
N PRO A 137 6.01 2.40 -0.73
CA PRO A 137 6.94 2.79 -1.81
C PRO A 137 7.42 4.25 -1.73
N SER A 138 6.76 5.10 -0.95
CA SER A 138 7.21 6.48 -0.64
C SER A 138 7.97 6.56 0.68
N GLY A 139 7.92 5.49 1.49
CA GLY A 139 8.56 5.44 2.80
C GLY A 139 10.09 5.46 2.70
N LYS A 140 10.71 6.07 3.71
CA LYS A 140 12.15 6.12 3.92
C LYS A 140 12.60 5.18 5.03
N ALA A 141 11.74 4.23 5.40
CA ALA A 141 12.06 3.22 6.41
C ALA A 141 13.25 2.37 5.96
N PRO A 142 14.09 1.92 6.90
CA PRO A 142 15.17 0.98 6.59
C PRO A 142 14.64 -0.31 5.97
N ASP A 143 15.49 -1.06 5.29
CA ASP A 143 15.12 -2.39 4.78
C ASP A 143 14.67 -3.30 5.93
N GLY A 144 13.70 -4.15 5.67
CA GLY A 144 13.08 -5.00 6.69
C GLY A 144 12.19 -4.27 7.70
N HIS A 145 11.90 -2.97 7.51
CA HIS A 145 11.01 -2.20 8.37
C HIS A 145 9.74 -1.79 7.63
N THR A 146 8.64 -1.75 8.39
CA THR A 146 7.33 -1.33 7.90
C THR A 146 6.82 -0.09 8.63
N THR A 147 6.03 0.72 7.95
CA THR A 147 5.29 1.85 8.50
C THR A 147 3.82 1.52 8.71
N TYR A 148 3.38 0.31 8.36
CA TYR A 148 2.00 -0.13 8.54
C TYR A 148 1.84 -0.77 9.91
N MET A 149 1.10 -0.12 10.80
CA MET A 149 0.88 -0.54 12.18
C MET A 149 -0.60 -0.52 12.53
N VAL A 150 -0.99 -1.41 13.41
CA VAL A 150 -2.27 -1.33 14.10
C VAL A 150 -2.15 -0.39 15.30
N VAL A 151 -3.27 0.04 15.86
CA VAL A 151 -3.29 0.81 17.10
C VAL A 151 -3.77 -0.11 18.22
N VAL A 152 -2.88 -0.35 19.19
CA VAL A 152 -3.20 -1.14 20.39
C VAL A 152 -3.84 -0.24 21.42
N SER A 153 -5.10 -0.52 21.76
CA SER A 153 -5.93 0.30 22.62
C SER A 153 -6.89 -0.59 23.44
N PRO A 154 -7.20 -0.25 24.68
CA PRO A 154 -8.19 -0.99 25.49
C PRO A 154 -9.58 -1.07 24.85
N ASP A 155 -9.98 0.00 24.15
CA ASP A 155 -11.30 0.14 23.53
C ASP A 155 -11.27 -0.14 22.00
N GLY A 156 -10.10 -0.52 21.44
CA GLY A 156 -9.88 -0.71 20.01
C GLY A 156 -10.06 -2.15 19.53
N CYS A 157 -9.81 -2.32 18.22
CA CYS A 157 -9.80 -3.64 17.58
C CYS A 157 -8.67 -4.53 18.09
N PHE A 158 -7.52 -3.94 18.45
CA PHE A 158 -6.34 -4.63 18.94
C PHE A 158 -6.07 -4.23 20.38
N ARG A 159 -5.98 -5.22 21.26
CA ARG A 159 -5.80 -5.04 22.71
C ARG A 159 -4.52 -5.73 23.16
N VAL A 160 -4.02 -5.36 24.33
CA VAL A 160 -2.84 -6.00 24.92
C VAL A 160 -3.06 -7.51 25.11
N ASP A 161 -4.28 -7.90 25.48
CA ASP A 161 -4.63 -9.27 25.85
C ASP A 161 -5.38 -10.03 24.72
N GLY A 162 -5.38 -9.48 23.49
CA GLY A 162 -6.03 -10.13 22.35
C GLY A 162 -6.57 -9.17 21.31
N SER A 163 -7.57 -9.62 20.57
CA SER A 163 -8.26 -8.86 19.54
C SER A 163 -9.76 -9.20 19.57
N VAL A 164 -10.54 -8.40 18.84
CA VAL A 164 -12.01 -8.56 18.79
C VAL A 164 -12.43 -9.25 17.49
N SER A 165 -13.65 -9.76 17.45
CA SER A 165 -14.33 -10.09 16.22
C SER A 165 -14.83 -8.81 15.54
N VAL A 166 -14.85 -8.78 14.21
CA VAL A 166 -15.46 -7.68 13.43
C VAL A 166 -16.94 -7.50 13.76
N ALA A 167 -17.62 -8.57 14.17
CA ALA A 167 -19.01 -8.51 14.63
C ALA A 167 -19.23 -7.66 15.90
N GLU A 168 -18.18 -7.45 16.70
CA GLU A 168 -18.21 -6.58 17.88
C GLU A 168 -18.05 -5.10 17.52
N VAL A 169 -17.56 -4.80 16.32
CA VAL A 169 -17.33 -3.43 15.85
C VAL A 169 -18.63 -2.82 15.38
N ARG A 170 -19.08 -1.79 16.08
CA ARG A 170 -20.39 -1.18 15.85
C ARG A 170 -20.47 -0.40 14.53
N GLN A 171 -19.40 0.29 14.15
CA GLN A 171 -19.30 1.10 12.94
C GLN A 171 -18.04 0.73 12.11
N PRO A 172 -18.06 -0.41 11.39
CA PRO A 172 -16.87 -0.91 10.70
C PRO A 172 -16.24 0.10 9.70
N SER A 173 -17.07 0.91 9.04
CA SER A 173 -16.61 1.94 8.09
C SER A 173 -15.97 3.18 8.74
N LYS A 174 -16.06 3.29 10.06
CA LYS A 174 -15.48 4.38 10.85
C LYS A 174 -14.45 3.92 11.88
N THR A 175 -14.30 2.61 12.07
CA THR A 175 -13.35 2.07 13.04
C THR A 175 -12.07 1.67 12.35
N LEU A 176 -10.96 2.19 12.85
CA LEU A 176 -9.62 1.95 12.32
C LEU A 176 -9.20 0.49 12.52
N LEU A 177 -8.75 -0.13 11.45
CA LEU A 177 -8.12 -1.43 11.48
C LEU A 177 -6.60 -1.31 11.45
N LEU A 178 -6.06 -0.45 10.56
CA LEU A 178 -4.63 -0.36 10.28
C LEU A 178 -4.31 1.02 9.73
N ALA A 179 -3.18 1.59 10.09
CA ALA A 179 -2.72 2.91 9.64
C ALA A 179 -1.30 2.88 9.09
N GLU A 180 -1.04 3.84 8.20
CA GLU A 180 0.31 4.16 7.75
C GLU A 180 0.91 5.25 8.64
N PHE A 181 2.09 4.99 9.18
CA PHE A 181 2.83 5.90 10.06
C PHE A 181 4.07 6.47 9.37
N PRO A 182 4.63 7.58 9.87
CA PRO A 182 5.89 8.14 9.36
C PRO A 182 7.07 7.16 9.50
N SER A 183 8.01 7.19 8.54
CA SER A 183 9.19 6.30 8.55
C SER A 183 10.07 6.41 9.79
N ARG A 184 10.02 7.54 10.51
CA ARG A 184 10.74 7.67 11.80
C ARG A 184 10.21 6.74 12.90
N TRP A 185 9.00 6.20 12.72
CA TRP A 185 8.35 5.25 13.63
C TRP A 185 8.30 3.83 13.05
N ALA A 186 8.98 3.61 11.92
CA ALA A 186 9.00 2.29 11.30
C ALA A 186 9.59 1.24 12.23
N VAL A 187 8.97 0.08 12.26
CA VAL A 187 9.36 -1.07 13.09
C VAL A 187 9.83 -2.23 12.21
N PRO A 188 10.71 -3.13 12.71
CA PRO A 188 11.03 -4.36 12.00
C PRO A 188 9.73 -5.14 11.70
N TRP A 189 9.56 -5.62 10.48
CA TRP A 189 8.27 -6.16 10.02
C TRP A 189 7.76 -7.37 10.83
N MET A 190 8.67 -8.19 11.39
CA MET A 190 8.31 -9.33 12.25
C MET A 190 8.17 -8.95 13.72
N ALA A 191 8.65 -7.76 14.13
CA ALA A 191 8.61 -7.36 15.52
C ALA A 191 7.17 -7.18 16.01
N PRO A 192 6.82 -7.66 17.21
CA PRO A 192 5.53 -7.44 17.84
C PRO A 192 5.44 -6.02 18.45
N GLU A 193 5.74 -5.05 17.61
CA GLU A 193 5.74 -3.62 17.92
C GLU A 193 4.72 -2.92 17.03
N ASP A 194 3.83 -2.16 17.66
CA ASP A 194 2.76 -1.44 17.00
C ASP A 194 2.51 -0.10 17.69
N ALA A 195 1.65 0.74 17.13
CA ALA A 195 1.33 2.03 17.70
C ALA A 195 0.40 1.88 18.91
N ASP A 196 0.55 2.75 19.89
CA ASP A 196 -0.43 2.99 20.95
C ASP A 196 -1.36 4.18 20.61
N GLU A 197 -2.32 4.46 21.48
CA GLU A 197 -3.24 5.59 21.31
C GLU A 197 -2.49 6.93 21.22
N GLU A 198 -1.53 7.17 22.12
CA GLU A 198 -0.80 8.44 22.16
C GLU A 198 -0.01 8.66 20.87
N MET A 199 0.62 7.61 20.36
CA MET A 199 1.34 7.65 19.08
C MET A 199 0.39 7.99 17.91
N PHE A 200 -0.83 7.45 17.90
CA PHE A 200 -1.84 7.78 16.90
C PHE A 200 -2.38 9.21 17.07
N LEU A 201 -2.58 9.66 18.31
CA LEU A 201 -3.12 10.98 18.62
C LEU A 201 -2.15 12.12 18.30
N VAL A 202 -0.84 11.89 18.37
CA VAL A 202 0.18 12.89 18.00
C VAL A 202 0.47 12.94 16.50
N ILE A 203 -0.17 12.10 15.68
CA ILE A 203 -0.11 12.25 14.22
C ILE A 203 -0.78 13.58 13.84
N GLY A 204 0.03 14.62 13.72
CA GLY A 204 -0.39 15.96 13.30
C GLY A 204 -0.09 16.22 11.83
N PRO A 205 -0.41 17.43 11.34
CA PRO A 205 -0.16 17.83 9.94
C PRO A 205 1.30 17.68 9.52
N ASP A 206 2.25 17.92 10.45
CA ASP A 206 3.69 17.83 10.22
C ASP A 206 4.24 16.41 10.44
N ALA A 207 3.42 15.50 10.92
CA ALA A 207 3.80 14.16 11.33
C ALA A 207 3.13 13.05 10.49
N LEU A 208 2.36 13.45 9.49
CA LEU A 208 1.81 12.52 8.51
C LEU A 208 2.93 11.93 7.66
N THR A 209 2.65 10.91 6.93
CA THR A 209 3.59 10.01 6.28
C THR A 209 4.62 10.67 5.35
N ASP A 210 5.54 9.89 4.79
CA ASP A 210 6.54 10.34 3.83
C ASP A 210 5.95 10.67 2.43
N HIS A 211 4.67 10.50 2.25
CA HIS A 211 3.98 10.91 1.03
C HIS A 211 4.05 12.42 0.84
N ARG A 212 4.28 12.83 -0.40
CA ARG A 212 4.32 14.24 -0.78
C ARG A 212 2.99 14.92 -0.41
N GLY A 213 3.04 15.97 0.40
CA GLY A 213 1.86 16.65 0.92
C GLY A 213 1.33 16.07 2.22
N GLY A 214 2.10 15.18 2.88
CA GLY A 214 1.81 14.72 4.24
C GLY A 214 0.50 13.94 4.40
N VAL A 215 0.06 13.20 3.37
CA VAL A 215 -1.17 12.38 3.45
C VAL A 215 -0.90 11.08 4.17
N ALA A 216 -1.84 10.60 4.98
CA ALA A 216 -1.83 9.28 5.60
C ALA A 216 -2.97 8.42 5.04
N ASN A 217 -2.70 7.14 4.86
CA ASN A 217 -3.72 6.18 4.48
C ASN A 217 -4.12 5.34 5.69
N LEU A 218 -5.42 5.19 5.88
CA LEU A 218 -6.05 4.41 6.95
C LEU A 218 -6.90 3.32 6.32
N ALA A 219 -6.77 2.09 6.80
CA ALA A 219 -7.69 1.01 6.48
C ALA A 219 -8.72 0.88 7.61
N MET A 220 -9.98 0.91 7.24
CA MET A 220 -11.10 0.73 8.17
C MET A 220 -11.45 -0.76 8.29
N THR A 221 -12.21 -1.11 9.31
CA THR A 221 -12.55 -2.50 9.63
C THR A 221 -13.38 -3.20 8.52
N ASP A 222 -14.05 -2.44 7.66
CA ASP A 222 -14.73 -2.93 6.46
C ASP A 222 -13.80 -3.01 5.23
N SER A 223 -12.48 -2.91 5.41
CA SER A 223 -11.44 -2.83 4.38
C SER A 223 -11.53 -1.60 3.45
N TRP A 224 -12.32 -0.60 3.78
CA TRP A 224 -12.31 0.68 3.06
C TRP A 224 -11.04 1.47 3.41
N ILE A 225 -10.44 2.09 2.39
CA ILE A 225 -9.23 2.91 2.59
C ILE A 225 -9.60 4.39 2.55
N ILE A 226 -9.35 5.07 3.65
CA ILE A 226 -9.49 6.52 3.77
C ILE A 226 -8.10 7.16 3.62
N THR A 227 -8.01 8.23 2.87
CA THR A 227 -6.80 9.05 2.79
C THR A 227 -7.04 10.36 3.55
N LEU A 228 -6.31 10.55 4.62
CA LEU A 228 -6.33 11.81 5.40
C LEU A 228 -5.35 12.80 4.80
N PHE A 229 -5.82 14.02 4.57
CA PHE A 229 -4.99 15.16 4.22
C PHE A 229 -4.61 15.94 5.48
N PRO A 230 -3.53 16.74 5.47
CA PRO A 230 -3.14 17.58 6.62
C PRO A 230 -4.27 18.48 7.12
N THR A 231 -5.10 19.01 6.21
CA THR A 231 -6.28 19.83 6.55
C THR A 231 -7.31 19.06 7.38
N ASP A 232 -7.55 17.78 7.05
CA ASP A 232 -8.51 16.95 7.76
C ASP A 232 -7.98 16.61 9.17
N ALA A 233 -6.67 16.32 9.25
CA ALA A 233 -5.99 16.07 10.52
C ALA A 233 -6.01 17.29 11.47
N MET A 234 -6.04 18.51 10.93
CA MET A 234 -6.17 19.75 11.72
C MET A 234 -7.60 19.96 12.25
N GLN A 235 -8.61 19.50 11.52
CA GLN A 235 -10.02 19.64 11.89
C GLN A 235 -10.50 18.55 12.86
N CYS A 236 -9.80 17.40 12.88
CA CYS A 236 -10.11 16.29 13.76
C CYS A 236 -9.36 16.45 15.10
N ASP A 237 -10.07 16.86 16.12
CA ASP A 237 -9.55 16.97 17.48
C ASP A 237 -9.24 15.61 18.14
N ARG A 238 -8.85 15.62 19.41
CA ARG A 238 -8.51 14.40 20.15
C ARG A 238 -9.66 13.41 20.20
N GLU A 239 -10.88 13.86 20.48
CA GLU A 239 -12.06 12.98 20.59
C GLU A 239 -12.45 12.41 19.21
N CYS A 240 -12.40 13.21 18.17
CA CYS A 240 -12.59 12.73 16.79
C CYS A 240 -11.59 11.62 16.43
N ARG A 241 -10.31 11.74 16.82
CA ARG A 241 -9.31 10.70 16.57
C ARG A 241 -9.52 9.46 17.41
N LEU A 242 -9.90 9.62 18.68
CA LEU A 242 -10.24 8.50 19.54
C LEU A 242 -11.46 7.73 19.03
N SER A 243 -12.44 8.42 18.44
CA SER A 243 -13.61 7.76 17.86
C SER A 243 -13.26 6.82 16.69
N LEU A 244 -12.17 7.09 15.98
CA LEU A 244 -11.67 6.20 14.92
C LEU A 244 -11.08 4.89 15.47
N ILE A 245 -10.61 4.88 16.71
CA ILE A 245 -10.00 3.70 17.34
C ILE A 245 -11.07 2.85 18.03
N ARG A 246 -12.05 3.48 18.67
CA ARG A 246 -13.03 2.81 19.53
C ARG A 246 -14.02 1.96 18.73
N ILE A 247 -14.25 0.74 19.17
CA ILE A 247 -15.25 -0.17 18.57
C ILE A 247 -16.68 0.14 18.99
N ASP A 248 -16.87 0.88 20.11
CA ASP A 248 -18.17 1.26 20.66
C ASP A 248 -18.22 2.75 20.98
N ASP A 249 -18.90 3.51 20.13
CA ASP A 249 -19.06 4.98 20.22
C ASP A 249 -20.09 5.45 21.25
N ARG A 250 -20.60 4.57 22.13
CA ARG A 250 -21.64 4.95 23.11
C ARG A 250 -21.26 6.10 24.05
N LYS A 251 -20.01 6.59 24.01
CA LYS A 251 -19.55 7.73 24.82
C LYS A 251 -19.60 9.07 24.08
N ILE A 252 -20.10 9.10 22.85
CA ILE A 252 -20.21 10.34 22.06
C ILE A 252 -21.69 10.63 21.74
N ASP A 253 -22.62 10.35 22.65
CA ASP A 253 -23.90 11.00 22.58
C ASP A 253 -23.70 12.47 23.02
N PRO A 254 -23.99 13.46 22.16
CA PRO A 254 -23.95 14.84 22.62
C PRO A 254 -24.91 14.96 23.82
N VAL A 255 -24.38 15.45 24.91
CA VAL A 255 -25.20 15.87 26.05
C VAL A 255 -26.26 16.82 25.50
N GLU A 256 -27.55 16.45 25.70
CA GLU A 256 -28.69 17.29 25.41
C GLU A 256 -28.58 18.68 26.05
#